data_4f63f5c2612527389ef4fbf4d2f7ffc9
#
_entry.id   4f63f5c2612527389ef4fbf4d2f7ffc9
#
_cell.length_a   1.000
_cell.length_b   1.000
_cell.length_c   1.000
_cell.angle_alpha   90.00
_cell.angle_beta   90.00
_cell.angle_gamma   90.00
#
_symmetry.space_group_name_H-M   'P 1'
#
loop_
_entity.id
_entity.type
_entity.pdbx_description
1 polymer ?
#
loop_
_entity_poly.entity_id
_entity_poly.type
_entity_poly.pdbx_seq_one_letter_code
_entity_poly.pdbx_strand_id
1 'polypeptide(L)'
;MKRNLILSAALMCLMASAHADDPVQTDGDKYKVLLENDRVRVLAYTDQPGEKTRQHLHPAFVVYALGPFKRRLSLTDGRVLTREFKSGDVLYSNGEAHIGENIGTTPTQIIMVEVKESKP
;
A
#
# COMPACT_ATOMS: atom_id res chain seq x y z
N MET A 1 -33.63 20.08 -47.40
CA MET A 1 -32.51 19.26 -46.92
C MET A 1 -32.36 19.48 -45.41
N LYS A 2 -32.76 18.50 -44.62
CA LYS A 2 -32.60 18.55 -43.14
C LYS A 2 -31.23 17.96 -42.81
N ARG A 3 -30.31 18.79 -42.32
CA ARG A 3 -29.01 18.33 -41.81
C ARG A 3 -29.23 17.82 -40.38
N ASN A 4 -29.20 16.51 -40.20
CA ASN A 4 -29.19 15.92 -38.87
C ASN A 4 -27.84 16.18 -38.24
N LEU A 5 -27.81 17.08 -37.24
CA LEU A 5 -26.69 17.22 -36.35
C LEU A 5 -26.72 16.03 -35.38
N ILE A 6 -25.85 15.07 -35.60
CA ILE A 6 -25.59 14.01 -34.61
C ILE A 6 -24.68 14.66 -33.55
N LEU A 7 -25.30 15.01 -32.42
CA LEU A 7 -24.56 15.46 -31.26
C LEU A 7 -23.95 14.22 -30.64
N SER A 8 -22.68 13.94 -30.96
CA SER A 8 -21.91 12.89 -30.31
C SER A 8 -21.58 13.38 -28.90
N ALA A 9 -22.38 12.93 -27.92
CA ALA A 9 -22.04 13.12 -26.51
C ALA A 9 -20.82 12.24 -26.22
N ALA A 10 -19.63 12.82 -26.18
CA ALA A 10 -18.46 12.15 -25.67
C ALA A 10 -18.68 11.91 -24.18
N LEU A 11 -19.02 10.70 -23.82
CA LEU A 11 -19.07 10.24 -22.44
C LEU A 11 -17.62 10.21 -21.92
N MET A 12 -17.20 11.31 -21.29
CA MET A 12 -15.94 11.39 -20.59
C MET A 12 -16.04 10.51 -19.36
N CYS A 13 -15.65 9.23 -19.50
CA CYS A 13 -15.49 8.34 -18.39
C CYS A 13 -14.33 8.92 -17.55
N LEU A 14 -14.64 9.65 -16.48
CA LEU A 14 -13.68 9.93 -15.43
C LEU A 14 -13.33 8.57 -14.79
N MET A 15 -12.33 7.92 -15.35
CA MET A 15 -11.63 6.86 -14.65
C MET A 15 -10.98 7.55 -13.45
N ALA A 16 -11.62 7.46 -12.27
CA ALA A 16 -10.89 7.61 -11.04
C ALA A 16 -9.70 6.64 -11.17
N SER A 17 -8.48 7.18 -11.30
CA SER A 17 -7.27 6.37 -11.35
C SER A 17 -7.18 5.65 -10.01
N ALA A 18 -7.78 4.45 -9.92
CA ALA A 18 -7.40 3.49 -8.93
C ALA A 18 -5.89 3.34 -9.14
N HIS A 19 -5.09 3.80 -8.15
CA HIS A 19 -3.65 3.64 -8.21
C HIS A 19 -3.39 2.15 -8.30
N ALA A 20 -3.02 1.65 -9.49
CA ALA A 20 -2.76 0.25 -9.77
C ALA A 20 -1.72 -0.35 -8.81
N ASP A 21 -0.96 0.53 -8.12
CA ASP A 21 0.10 0.22 -7.18
C ASP A 21 -0.32 0.38 -5.71
N ASP A 22 -1.59 0.67 -5.43
CA ASP A 22 -2.09 0.77 -4.05
C ASP A 22 -2.08 -0.62 -3.41
N PRO A 23 -1.45 -0.80 -2.24
CA PRO A 23 -1.37 -2.10 -1.57
C PRO A 23 -2.73 -2.72 -1.26
N VAL A 24 -3.75 -1.92 -0.99
CA VAL A 24 -5.12 -2.42 -0.76
C VAL A 24 -5.72 -2.99 -2.06
N GLN A 25 -5.29 -2.49 -3.22
CA GLN A 25 -5.70 -3.02 -4.52
C GLN A 25 -4.85 -4.23 -4.94
N THR A 26 -3.54 -4.20 -4.71
CA THR A 26 -2.64 -5.28 -5.12
C THR A 26 -2.74 -6.51 -4.22
N ASP A 27 -2.94 -6.29 -2.92
CA ASP A 27 -2.92 -7.32 -1.87
C ASP A 27 -4.05 -7.10 -0.85
N GLY A 28 -5.27 -6.94 -1.34
CA GLY A 28 -6.44 -6.67 -0.50
C GLY A 28 -6.80 -7.80 0.47
N ASP A 29 -6.27 -9.00 0.26
CA ASP A 29 -6.39 -10.13 1.17
C ASP A 29 -5.48 -9.98 2.42
N LYS A 30 -4.44 -9.15 2.35
CA LYS A 30 -3.47 -8.91 3.42
C LYS A 30 -3.63 -7.56 4.11
N TYR A 31 -4.13 -6.55 3.38
CA TYR A 31 -4.34 -5.19 3.88
C TYR A 31 -5.81 -4.91 4.15
N LYS A 32 -6.11 -4.40 5.32
CA LYS A 32 -7.45 -3.96 5.71
C LYS A 32 -7.42 -2.49 6.10
N VAL A 33 -8.28 -1.67 5.50
CA VAL A 33 -8.45 -0.27 5.91
C VAL A 33 -9.23 -0.23 7.21
N LEU A 34 -8.62 0.33 8.26
CA LEU A 34 -9.24 0.51 9.57
C LEU A 34 -9.87 1.90 9.73
N LEU A 35 -9.23 2.91 9.14
CA LEU A 35 -9.65 4.30 9.17
C LEU A 35 -9.06 5.02 7.97
N GLU A 36 -9.82 5.91 7.39
CA GLU A 36 -9.32 6.80 6.33
C GLU A 36 -10.01 8.16 6.43
N ASN A 37 -9.23 9.23 6.33
CA ASN A 37 -9.70 10.61 6.22
C ASN A 37 -8.78 11.40 5.31
N ASP A 38 -8.89 12.73 5.28
CA ASP A 38 -8.07 13.58 4.41
C ASP A 38 -6.59 13.62 4.79
N ARG A 39 -6.23 13.15 5.98
CA ARG A 39 -4.87 13.26 6.53
C ARG A 39 -4.12 11.94 6.56
N VAL A 40 -4.81 10.86 6.89
CA VAL A 40 -4.19 9.54 7.09
C VAL A 40 -5.07 8.43 6.54
N ARG A 41 -4.41 7.31 6.22
CA ARG A 41 -5.06 6.03 6.03
C ARG A 41 -4.38 5.01 6.95
N VAL A 42 -5.17 4.43 7.85
CA VAL A 42 -4.69 3.42 8.81
C VAL A 42 -5.02 2.04 8.27
N LEU A 43 -4.00 1.23 8.11
CA LEU A 43 -4.09 -0.13 7.59
C LEU A 43 -3.67 -1.13 8.64
N ALA A 44 -4.39 -2.24 8.73
CA ALA A 44 -3.88 -3.46 9.34
C ALA A 44 -3.31 -4.34 8.24
N TYR A 45 -2.12 -4.89 8.46
CA TYR A 45 -1.49 -5.85 7.54
C TYR A 45 -1.15 -7.13 8.29
N THR A 46 -1.42 -8.25 7.65
CA THR A 46 -1.01 -9.56 8.14
C THR A 46 -0.61 -10.48 6.99
N ASP A 47 0.42 -11.27 7.22
CA ASP A 47 0.80 -12.39 6.36
C ASP A 47 1.43 -13.52 7.18
N GLN A 48 1.60 -14.66 6.53
CA GLN A 48 2.25 -15.83 7.11
C GLN A 48 3.68 -16.00 6.59
N PRO A 49 4.55 -16.74 7.31
CA PRO A 49 5.87 -17.09 6.80
C PRO A 49 5.83 -17.64 5.39
N GLY A 50 6.69 -17.13 4.51
CA GLY A 50 6.78 -17.50 3.10
C GLY A 50 5.85 -16.73 2.16
N GLU A 51 4.87 -15.99 2.68
CA GLU A 51 4.00 -15.18 1.84
C GLU A 51 4.71 -13.92 1.32
N LYS A 52 4.29 -13.49 0.13
CA LYS A 52 4.90 -12.40 -0.61
C LYS A 52 3.81 -11.50 -1.18
N THR A 53 4.02 -10.19 -1.11
CA THR A 53 3.13 -9.24 -1.76
C THR A 53 3.48 -9.08 -3.24
N ARG A 54 2.55 -8.52 -4.00
CA ARG A 54 2.84 -7.92 -5.30
C ARG A 54 3.56 -6.60 -5.09
N GLN A 55 4.18 -6.07 -6.14
CA GLN A 55 4.77 -4.74 -6.09
C GLN A 55 3.68 -3.70 -5.84
N HIS A 56 3.91 -2.81 -4.87
CA HIS A 56 3.02 -1.72 -4.52
C HIS A 56 3.81 -0.52 -4.02
N LEU A 57 3.12 0.62 -3.91
CA LEU A 57 3.67 1.90 -3.51
C LEU A 57 2.97 2.38 -2.24
N HIS A 58 3.76 2.77 -1.25
CA HIS A 58 3.28 3.49 -0.08
C HIS A 58 3.72 4.96 -0.14
N PRO A 59 2.85 5.91 0.22
CA PRO A 59 3.30 7.26 0.59
C PRO A 59 4.12 7.19 1.90
N ALA A 60 4.48 8.32 2.48
CA ALA A 60 5.09 8.35 3.81
C ALA A 60 4.20 7.60 4.81
N PHE A 61 4.81 6.81 5.69
CA PHE A 61 4.06 5.99 6.64
C PHE A 61 4.82 5.75 7.94
N VAL A 62 4.06 5.41 8.97
CA VAL A 62 4.55 4.87 10.24
C VAL A 62 4.07 3.43 10.36
N VAL A 63 4.95 2.54 10.76
CA VAL A 63 4.61 1.14 11.11
C VAL A 63 4.75 0.94 12.61
N TYR A 64 3.76 0.30 13.21
CA TYR A 64 3.82 -0.24 14.57
C TYR A 64 3.72 -1.77 14.51
N ALA A 65 4.73 -2.47 15.03
CA ALA A 65 4.77 -3.93 15.06
C ALA A 65 3.94 -4.47 16.23
N LEU A 66 2.92 -5.27 15.92
CA LEU A 66 2.09 -5.95 16.93
C LEU A 66 2.73 -7.25 17.44
N GLY A 67 3.69 -7.79 16.71
CA GLY A 67 4.45 -8.99 17.06
C GLY A 67 5.79 -9.00 16.36
N PRO A 68 6.67 -9.94 16.68
CA PRO A 68 7.98 -10.07 16.03
C PRO A 68 7.82 -10.61 14.62
N PHE A 69 8.60 -10.08 13.68
CA PHE A 69 8.65 -10.60 12.30
C PHE A 69 9.93 -10.22 11.60
N LYS A 70 10.21 -10.87 10.48
CA LYS A 70 11.35 -10.59 9.61
C LYS A 70 10.91 -10.56 8.15
N ARG A 71 11.27 -9.48 7.46
CA ARG A 71 10.86 -9.26 6.07
C ARG A 71 12.04 -8.93 5.18
N ARG A 72 11.94 -9.39 3.95
CA ARG A 72 12.77 -8.92 2.83
C ARG A 72 11.93 -7.95 1.99
N LEU A 73 12.51 -6.80 1.68
CA LEU A 73 11.91 -5.79 0.81
C LEU A 73 12.77 -5.64 -0.44
N SER A 74 12.19 -5.93 -1.59
CA SER A 74 12.82 -5.71 -2.88
C SER A 74 12.33 -4.38 -3.43
N LEU A 75 13.21 -3.39 -3.46
CA LEU A 75 12.91 -2.04 -3.94
C LEU A 75 12.98 -1.97 -5.47
N THR A 76 12.29 -0.99 -6.04
CA THR A 76 12.25 -0.80 -7.51
C THR A 76 13.57 -0.31 -8.09
N ASP A 77 14.50 0.21 -7.28
CA ASP A 77 15.85 0.58 -7.67
C ASP A 77 16.87 -0.58 -7.63
N GLY A 78 16.40 -1.79 -7.34
CA GLY A 78 17.21 -3.02 -7.28
C GLY A 78 17.82 -3.32 -5.92
N ARG A 79 17.69 -2.42 -4.93
CA ARG A 79 18.13 -2.69 -3.56
C ARG A 79 17.24 -3.72 -2.90
N VAL A 80 17.84 -4.56 -2.07
CA VAL A 80 17.15 -5.53 -1.23
C VAL A 80 17.47 -5.22 0.22
N LEU A 81 16.42 -4.96 1.01
CA LEU A 81 16.54 -4.66 2.43
C LEU A 81 15.96 -5.82 3.24
N THR A 82 16.62 -6.14 4.35
CA THR A 82 16.07 -7.04 5.36
C THR A 82 15.74 -6.21 6.59
N ARG A 83 14.51 -6.32 7.05
CA ARG A 83 14.02 -5.66 8.28
C ARG A 83 13.55 -6.70 9.27
N GLU A 84 13.99 -6.56 10.51
CA GLU A 84 13.58 -7.40 11.64
C GLU A 84 12.98 -6.52 12.72
N PHE A 85 11.80 -6.91 13.20
CA PHE A 85 11.04 -6.15 14.19
C PHE A 85 10.77 -7.01 15.41
N LYS A 86 10.78 -6.36 16.56
CA LYS A 86 10.22 -6.88 17.81
C LYS A 86 8.84 -6.28 18.03
N SER A 87 8.01 -6.95 18.83
CA SER A 87 6.72 -6.39 19.25
C SER A 87 6.91 -4.99 19.85
N GLY A 88 6.14 -4.02 19.37
CA GLY A 88 6.21 -2.64 19.82
C GLY A 88 7.21 -1.75 19.07
N ASP A 89 8.00 -2.30 18.17
CA ASP A 89 8.90 -1.50 17.35
C ASP A 89 8.12 -0.57 16.44
N VAL A 90 8.66 0.63 16.24
CA VAL A 90 8.09 1.67 15.39
C VAL A 90 9.11 2.08 14.32
N LEU A 91 8.64 2.21 13.08
CA LEU A 91 9.46 2.68 11.96
C LEU A 91 8.72 3.77 11.20
N TYR A 92 9.46 4.80 10.78
CA TYR A 92 8.99 5.80 9.83
C TYR A 92 9.67 5.59 8.47
N SER A 93 8.92 5.75 7.39
CA SER A 93 9.43 5.78 6.03
C SER A 93 8.89 7.00 5.28
N ASN A 94 9.72 7.59 4.41
CA ASN A 94 9.28 8.67 3.50
C ASN A 94 8.39 8.18 2.35
N GLY A 95 8.10 6.90 2.32
CA GLY A 95 7.41 6.24 1.23
C GLY A 95 8.36 5.37 0.41
N GLU A 96 7.85 4.29 -0.13
CA GLU A 96 8.63 3.36 -0.95
C GLU A 96 7.74 2.48 -1.81
N ALA A 97 8.26 2.14 -2.99
CA ALA A 97 7.70 1.09 -3.84
C ALA A 97 8.51 -0.18 -3.63
N HIS A 98 7.83 -1.28 -3.31
CA HIS A 98 8.50 -2.55 -3.01
C HIS A 98 7.63 -3.78 -3.24
N ILE A 99 8.30 -4.92 -3.25
CA ILE A 99 7.73 -6.24 -2.99
C ILE A 99 8.18 -6.65 -1.59
N GLY A 100 7.24 -7.03 -0.73
CA GLY A 100 7.53 -7.50 0.62
C GLY A 100 7.34 -9.01 0.75
N GLU A 101 8.27 -9.67 1.45
CA GLU A 101 8.23 -11.13 1.69
C GLU A 101 8.49 -11.41 3.16
N ASN A 102 7.64 -12.22 3.77
CA ASN A 102 7.88 -12.73 5.12
C ASN A 102 8.92 -13.86 5.05
N ILE A 103 10.14 -13.56 5.46
CA ILE A 103 11.25 -14.53 5.50
C ILE A 103 11.53 -15.06 6.91
N GLY A 104 10.68 -14.72 7.88
CA GLY A 104 10.78 -15.15 9.25
C GLY A 104 10.00 -16.43 9.53
N THR A 105 9.84 -16.71 10.81
CA THR A 105 9.13 -17.90 11.32
C THR A 105 7.81 -17.55 12.02
N THR A 106 7.47 -16.26 12.08
CA THR A 106 6.26 -15.73 12.71
C THR A 106 5.42 -14.96 11.70
N PRO A 107 4.09 -14.87 11.90
CA PRO A 107 3.27 -13.98 11.09
C PRO A 107 3.75 -12.54 11.19
N THR A 108 3.64 -11.77 10.11
CA THR A 108 3.70 -10.31 10.19
C THR A 108 2.35 -9.81 10.66
N GLN A 109 2.34 -8.98 11.70
CA GLN A 109 1.15 -8.29 12.18
C GLN A 109 1.54 -6.86 12.52
N ILE A 110 1.05 -5.91 11.74
CA ILE A 110 1.38 -4.49 11.92
C ILE A 110 0.14 -3.62 11.80
N ILE A 111 0.24 -2.45 12.41
CA ILE A 111 -0.58 -1.29 12.05
C ILE A 111 0.31 -0.33 11.28
N MET A 112 -0.16 0.11 10.13
CA MET A 112 0.50 1.09 9.30
C MET A 112 -0.37 2.34 9.22
N VAL A 113 0.24 3.50 9.46
CA VAL A 113 -0.40 4.79 9.26
C VAL A 113 0.25 5.45 8.05
N GLU A 114 -0.45 5.45 6.92
CA GLU A 114 -0.04 6.20 5.73
C GLU A 114 -0.42 7.66 5.91
N VAL A 115 0.54 8.55 5.66
CA VAL A 115 0.36 9.99 5.79
C VAL A 115 0.07 10.56 4.41
N LYS A 116 -1.09 11.17 4.26
CA LYS A 116 -1.48 11.82 3.00
C LYS A 116 -0.81 13.19 2.90
N GLU A 117 -0.39 13.55 1.69
CA GLU A 117 0.07 14.90 1.45
C GLU A 117 -1.09 15.89 1.64
N SER A 118 -0.82 16.99 2.35
CA SER A 118 -1.77 18.09 2.45
C SER A 118 -1.90 18.71 1.06
N LYS A 119 -3.13 18.77 0.53
CA LYS A 119 -3.41 19.54 -0.68
C LYS A 119 -3.15 21.02 -0.38
N PRO A 120 -2.49 21.75 -1.31
CA PRO A 120 -2.31 23.17 -1.16
C PRO A 120 -3.65 23.92 -1.18
#